data_9b958fc0f7e2baf5441149d94d2cfa22
#
_entry.id   9b958fc0f7e2baf5441149d94d2cfa22
#
_cell.length_a   1.000
_cell.length_b   1.000
_cell.length_c   1.000
_cell.angle_alpha   90.00
_cell.angle_beta   90.00
_cell.angle_gamma   90.00
#
_symmetry.space_group_name_H-M   'P 1'
#
loop_
_entity.id
_entity.type
_entity.pdbx_description
1 polymer ?
#
loop_
_entity_poly.entity_id
_entity_poly.type
_entity_poly.pdbx_seq_one_letter_code
_entity_poly.pdbx_strand_id
1 'polypeptide(L)'
;MINLLFAGNCKVFDGILSCAISIFKRTSTKEPFNFYILTMDVHHIREDYTPITDEQIEFLEKVAKTYNPENKVKKIDVTDLYDKEFANSPNEQCYCSPYTLLRLFADLIPEIPEKILYLDADLLFARDITLLYSIDISDYEYAAAPDHYGKIILFWQKKFINAGVILFNIAKCKKTGLFSKSRGLIKTRKLTFADESAIIRSTTMQKKISQRFNDQKFLYKGTVIRHFSKRLFYTPYPHTENIKQWNYAKMLAKFKYTCFEDIITEFIYYRESLARGKNPF
;
A
#
# COMPACT_ATOMS: atom_id res chain seq x y z
N MET A 1 -11.95 -11.26 11.07
CA MET A 1 -12.08 -10.07 10.19
C MET A 1 -10.69 -9.53 9.87
N ILE A 2 -10.40 -9.29 8.61
CA ILE A 2 -9.10 -8.80 8.14
C ILE A 2 -9.24 -7.33 7.70
N ASN A 3 -8.45 -6.44 8.31
CA ASN A 3 -8.53 -5.01 8.07
C ASN A 3 -7.35 -4.56 7.20
N LEU A 4 -7.64 -3.90 6.08
CA LEU A 4 -6.68 -3.46 5.09
C LEU A 4 -6.74 -1.94 4.94
N LEU A 5 -5.59 -1.30 4.88
CA LEU A 5 -5.44 0.14 4.71
C LEU A 5 -4.71 0.43 3.41
N PHE A 6 -5.31 1.24 2.57
CA PHE A 6 -4.69 1.79 1.36
C PHE A 6 -4.66 3.31 1.44
N ALA A 7 -3.74 3.93 0.72
CA ALA A 7 -3.69 5.37 0.55
C ALA A 7 -3.39 5.71 -0.91
N GLY A 8 -4.15 6.66 -1.48
CA GLY A 8 -3.94 7.03 -2.87
C GLY A 8 -4.95 8.00 -3.44
N ASN A 9 -4.79 8.30 -4.71
CA ASN A 9 -5.67 9.12 -5.52
C ASN A 9 -6.38 8.29 -6.61
N CYS A 10 -7.24 8.94 -7.41
CA CYS A 10 -7.98 8.27 -8.48
C CYS A 10 -7.09 7.46 -9.45
N LYS A 11 -5.84 7.88 -9.68
CA LYS A 11 -4.91 7.22 -10.60
C LYS A 11 -4.39 5.86 -10.14
N VAL A 12 -4.39 5.59 -8.85
CA VAL A 12 -3.92 4.30 -8.31
C VAL A 12 -5.06 3.33 -8.04
N PHE A 13 -6.30 3.70 -8.39
CA PHE A 13 -7.47 2.85 -8.20
C PHE A 13 -7.34 1.48 -8.89
N ASP A 14 -6.85 1.45 -10.13
CA ASP A 14 -6.57 0.21 -10.86
C ASP A 14 -5.60 -0.71 -10.09
N GLY A 15 -4.66 -0.11 -9.37
CA GLY A 15 -3.74 -0.83 -8.50
C GLY A 15 -4.43 -1.45 -7.29
N ILE A 16 -5.27 -0.67 -6.61
CA ILE A 16 -6.05 -1.15 -5.45
C ILE A 16 -7.00 -2.27 -5.89
N LEU A 17 -7.70 -2.10 -7.01
CA LEU A 17 -8.60 -3.11 -7.57
C LEU A 17 -7.87 -4.43 -7.88
N SER A 18 -6.76 -4.37 -8.61
CA SER A 18 -5.97 -5.57 -8.94
C SER A 18 -5.36 -6.24 -7.70
N CYS A 19 -4.92 -5.45 -6.72
CA CYS A 19 -4.45 -5.95 -5.44
C CYS A 19 -5.57 -6.68 -4.68
N ALA A 20 -6.77 -6.08 -4.57
CA ALA A 20 -7.92 -6.68 -3.90
C ALA A 20 -8.33 -8.02 -4.57
N ILE A 21 -8.43 -8.07 -5.90
CA ILE A 21 -8.71 -9.31 -6.64
C ILE A 21 -7.66 -10.37 -6.31
N SER A 22 -6.37 -9.99 -6.26
CA SER A 22 -5.30 -10.94 -5.93
C SER A 22 -5.44 -11.50 -4.52
N ILE A 23 -5.85 -10.69 -3.54
CA ILE A 23 -6.13 -11.13 -2.17
C ILE A 23 -7.26 -12.17 -2.19
N PHE A 24 -8.39 -11.84 -2.79
CA PHE A 24 -9.55 -12.73 -2.82
C PHE A 24 -9.26 -14.06 -3.52
N LYS A 25 -8.52 -14.05 -4.63
CA LYS A 25 -8.17 -15.28 -5.37
C LYS A 25 -7.11 -16.15 -4.69
N ARG A 26 -6.35 -15.60 -3.76
CA ARG A 26 -5.24 -16.32 -3.09
C ARG A 26 -5.52 -16.67 -1.62
N THR A 27 -6.59 -16.14 -1.04
CA THR A 27 -6.95 -16.46 0.34
C THR A 27 -7.82 -17.68 0.45
N SER A 28 -7.63 -18.46 1.52
CA SER A 28 -8.49 -19.57 1.91
C SER A 28 -9.43 -19.21 3.07
N THR A 29 -9.21 -18.03 3.70
CA THR A 29 -10.04 -17.61 4.83
C THR A 29 -11.46 -17.27 4.40
N LYS A 30 -12.42 -17.55 5.29
CA LYS A 30 -13.81 -17.11 5.18
C LYS A 30 -14.07 -15.80 5.95
N GLU A 31 -13.09 -15.31 6.65
CA GLU A 31 -13.17 -14.03 7.36
C GLU A 31 -13.46 -12.89 6.37
N PRO A 32 -14.39 -11.98 6.70
CA PRO A 32 -14.63 -10.81 5.85
C PRO A 32 -13.47 -9.84 5.91
N PHE A 33 -13.33 -9.06 4.84
CA PHE A 33 -12.35 -8.00 4.69
C PHE A 33 -12.98 -6.62 4.83
N ASN A 34 -12.34 -5.75 5.60
CA ASN A 34 -12.63 -4.33 5.63
C ASN A 34 -11.50 -3.56 4.94
N PHE A 35 -11.83 -2.82 3.91
CA PHE A 35 -10.93 -1.94 3.18
C PHE A 35 -11.13 -0.50 3.67
N TYR A 36 -10.09 0.12 4.18
CA TYR A 36 -10.04 1.53 4.53
C TYR A 36 -9.18 2.24 3.50
N ILE A 37 -9.76 3.18 2.76
CA ILE A 37 -9.11 3.86 1.65
C ILE A 37 -8.92 5.33 2.03
N LEU A 38 -7.68 5.70 2.40
CA LEU A 38 -7.35 7.10 2.66
C LEU A 38 -7.12 7.82 1.34
N THR A 39 -7.79 8.94 1.18
CA THR A 39 -7.63 9.80 0.01
C THR A 39 -7.71 11.26 0.40
N MET A 40 -7.30 12.16 -0.48
CA MET A 40 -7.37 13.61 -0.27
C MET A 40 -7.43 14.36 -1.58
N ASP A 41 -7.90 15.59 -1.56
CA ASP A 41 -7.82 16.55 -2.65
C ASP A 41 -6.69 17.54 -2.41
N VAL A 42 -5.66 17.46 -3.24
CA VAL A 42 -4.54 18.41 -3.23
C VAL A 42 -4.18 18.83 -4.65
N HIS A 43 -5.21 19.09 -5.47
CA HIS A 43 -5.06 19.56 -6.85
C HIS A 43 -4.28 20.89 -6.94
N HIS A 44 -4.22 21.68 -5.86
CA HIS A 44 -3.39 22.89 -5.77
C HIS A 44 -1.87 22.58 -5.84
N ILE A 45 -1.44 21.38 -5.42
CA ILE A 45 -0.04 20.95 -5.58
C ILE A 45 0.20 20.46 -7.00
N ARG A 46 -0.76 19.71 -7.56
CA ARG A 46 -0.73 19.20 -8.93
C ARG A 46 -2.14 18.87 -9.38
N GLU A 47 -2.54 19.37 -10.54
CA GLU A 47 -3.90 19.28 -11.10
C GLU A 47 -4.50 17.87 -11.07
N ASP A 48 -3.66 16.84 -11.22
CA ASP A 48 -4.07 15.45 -11.24
C ASP A 48 -4.08 14.77 -9.86
N TYR A 49 -3.88 15.52 -8.79
CA TYR A 49 -3.95 15.03 -7.41
C TYR A 49 -5.36 15.17 -6.85
N THR A 50 -6.29 14.42 -7.43
CA THR A 50 -7.70 14.36 -7.04
C THR A 50 -8.01 13.07 -6.26
N PRO A 51 -8.98 13.09 -5.36
CA PRO A 51 -9.31 11.93 -4.54
C PRO A 51 -9.84 10.76 -5.36
N ILE A 52 -9.82 9.56 -4.78
CA ILE A 52 -10.57 8.40 -5.29
C ILE A 52 -12.05 8.76 -5.27
N THR A 53 -12.76 8.53 -6.39
CA THR A 53 -14.16 8.91 -6.53
C THR A 53 -15.09 7.95 -5.78
N ASP A 54 -16.29 8.42 -5.45
CA ASP A 54 -17.30 7.57 -4.80
C ASP A 54 -17.73 6.42 -5.71
N GLU A 55 -17.82 6.66 -7.03
CA GLU A 55 -18.08 5.61 -8.02
C GLU A 55 -17.03 4.50 -7.99
N GLN A 56 -15.74 4.88 -7.89
CA GLN A 56 -14.65 3.91 -7.76
C GLN A 56 -14.77 3.09 -6.47
N ILE A 57 -15.14 3.72 -5.36
CA ILE A 57 -15.32 3.05 -4.06
C ILE A 57 -16.51 2.08 -4.10
N GLU A 58 -17.65 2.53 -4.61
CA GLU A 58 -18.85 1.68 -4.77
C GLU A 58 -18.56 0.48 -5.69
N PHE A 59 -17.81 0.71 -6.77
CA PHE A 59 -17.41 -0.34 -7.67
C PHE A 59 -16.52 -1.38 -6.97
N LEU A 60 -15.49 -0.93 -6.22
CA LEU A 60 -14.62 -1.81 -5.46
C LEU A 60 -15.41 -2.61 -4.40
N GLU A 61 -16.40 -1.98 -3.75
CA GLU A 61 -17.23 -2.66 -2.77
C GLU A 61 -18.11 -3.74 -3.42
N LYS A 62 -18.70 -3.46 -4.59
CA LYS A 62 -19.45 -4.46 -5.36
C LYS A 62 -18.55 -5.63 -5.74
N VAL A 63 -17.35 -5.38 -6.28
CA VAL A 63 -16.38 -6.45 -6.56
C VAL A 63 -16.05 -7.24 -5.30
N ALA A 64 -15.75 -6.58 -4.18
CA ALA A 64 -15.44 -7.25 -2.93
C ALA A 64 -16.60 -8.16 -2.44
N LYS A 65 -17.83 -7.70 -2.58
CA LYS A 65 -19.05 -8.45 -2.19
C LYS A 65 -19.33 -9.69 -3.05
N THR A 66 -18.80 -9.76 -4.28
CA THR A 66 -18.89 -11.01 -5.08
C THR A 66 -18.12 -12.17 -4.46
N TYR A 67 -17.07 -11.89 -3.68
CA TYR A 67 -16.28 -12.90 -2.98
C TYR A 67 -16.80 -13.23 -1.57
N ASN A 68 -17.26 -12.21 -0.85
CA ASN A 68 -17.91 -12.37 0.45
C ASN A 68 -18.86 -11.18 0.68
N PRO A 69 -20.19 -11.41 0.86
CA PRO A 69 -21.18 -10.35 1.03
C PRO A 69 -20.95 -9.46 2.27
N GLU A 70 -20.17 -9.94 3.25
CA GLU A 70 -19.82 -9.17 4.44
C GLU A 70 -18.61 -8.25 4.24
N ASN A 71 -17.92 -8.31 3.09
CA ASN A 71 -16.81 -7.40 2.76
C ASN A 71 -17.31 -5.94 2.69
N LYS A 72 -16.49 -5.02 3.20
CA LYS A 72 -16.80 -3.59 3.24
C LYS A 72 -15.65 -2.77 2.70
N VAL A 73 -15.99 -1.67 2.03
CA VAL A 73 -15.03 -0.67 1.56
C VAL A 73 -15.42 0.69 2.11
N LYS A 74 -14.53 1.35 2.82
CA LYS A 74 -14.74 2.67 3.41
C LYS A 74 -13.75 3.67 2.85
N LYS A 75 -14.27 4.71 2.19
CA LYS A 75 -13.50 5.90 1.82
C LYS A 75 -13.34 6.80 3.05
N ILE A 76 -12.15 7.31 3.27
CA ILE A 76 -11.85 8.28 4.32
C ILE A 76 -11.08 9.43 3.67
N ASP A 77 -11.74 10.57 3.55
CA ASP A 77 -11.10 11.80 3.11
C ASP A 77 -10.32 12.40 4.27
N VAL A 78 -9.05 12.68 4.03
CA VAL A 78 -8.13 13.23 5.03
C VAL A 78 -7.51 14.54 4.57
N THR A 79 -8.17 15.26 3.66
CA THR A 79 -7.71 16.55 3.12
C THR A 79 -7.42 17.53 4.24
N ASP A 80 -8.38 17.77 5.15
CA ASP A 80 -8.21 18.69 6.27
C ASP A 80 -7.07 18.28 7.21
N LEU A 81 -6.89 16.98 7.42
CA LEU A 81 -5.77 16.47 8.24
C LEU A 81 -4.43 16.72 7.54
N TYR A 82 -4.37 16.51 6.23
CA TYR A 82 -3.18 16.76 5.44
C TYR A 82 -2.80 18.24 5.46
N ASP A 83 -3.74 19.12 5.21
CA ASP A 83 -3.52 20.56 5.21
C ASP A 83 -3.05 21.06 6.57
N LYS A 84 -3.68 20.60 7.65
CA LYS A 84 -3.28 20.94 9.01
C LYS A 84 -1.89 20.45 9.37
N GLU A 85 -1.54 19.25 8.96
CA GLU A 85 -0.33 18.56 9.40
C GLU A 85 0.86 18.78 8.46
N PHE A 86 0.63 18.91 7.13
CA PHE A 86 1.70 18.80 6.13
C PHE A 86 1.73 19.92 5.09
N ALA A 87 0.73 20.81 5.02
CA ALA A 87 0.79 21.95 4.11
C ALA A 87 2.06 22.78 4.36
N ASN A 88 2.74 23.13 3.28
CA ASN A 88 4.03 23.84 3.30
C ASN A 88 5.17 23.12 4.04
N SER A 89 5.04 21.80 4.27
CA SER A 89 6.15 21.04 4.87
C SER A 89 7.30 20.88 3.87
N PRO A 90 8.56 20.70 4.33
CA PRO A 90 9.69 20.45 3.44
C PRO A 90 9.53 19.20 2.54
N ASN A 91 8.54 18.35 2.83
CA ASN A 91 8.29 17.09 2.14
C ASN A 91 7.04 17.12 1.25
N GLU A 92 6.33 18.22 1.13
CA GLU A 92 5.13 18.33 0.29
C GLU A 92 5.42 18.04 -1.19
N GLN A 93 6.56 18.50 -1.70
CA GLN A 93 7.04 18.24 -3.06
C GLN A 93 8.22 17.26 -3.07
N CYS A 94 8.15 16.21 -2.24
CA CYS A 94 9.18 15.20 -2.21
C CYS A 94 9.10 14.26 -3.44
N TYR A 95 10.13 13.43 -3.62
CA TYR A 95 10.23 12.45 -4.69
C TYR A 95 9.03 11.49 -4.80
N CYS A 96 8.41 11.16 -3.66
CA CYS A 96 7.22 10.33 -3.60
C CYS A 96 5.95 11.19 -3.66
N SER A 97 4.85 10.60 -4.11
CA SER A 97 3.55 11.26 -4.03
C SER A 97 3.19 11.60 -2.58
N PRO A 98 2.58 12.77 -2.29
CA PRO A 98 2.16 13.13 -0.95
C PRO A 98 1.16 12.15 -0.33
N TYR A 99 0.47 11.36 -1.14
CA TYR A 99 -0.44 10.31 -0.67
C TYR A 99 0.27 9.21 0.16
N THR A 100 1.60 9.04 0.01
CA THR A 100 2.35 8.11 0.86
C THR A 100 2.39 8.54 2.33
N LEU A 101 2.20 9.83 2.61
CA LEU A 101 2.17 10.38 3.97
C LEU A 101 0.87 10.05 4.71
N LEU A 102 -0.21 9.71 4.01
CA LEU A 102 -1.54 9.52 4.61
C LEU A 102 -1.57 8.37 5.62
N ARG A 103 -0.73 7.34 5.42
CA ARG A 103 -0.59 6.25 6.41
C ARG A 103 -0.19 6.73 7.82
N LEU A 104 0.45 7.91 7.90
CA LEU A 104 0.85 8.52 9.16
C LEU A 104 -0.31 9.12 9.96
N PHE A 105 -1.53 9.13 9.41
CA PHE A 105 -2.74 9.57 10.09
C PHE A 105 -3.55 8.43 10.72
N ALA A 106 -3.09 7.18 10.60
CA ALA A 106 -3.84 6.02 11.06
C ALA A 106 -4.23 6.07 12.56
N ASP A 107 -3.45 6.77 13.38
CA ASP A 107 -3.75 6.97 14.81
C ASP A 107 -4.78 8.06 15.09
N LEU A 108 -5.03 8.96 14.15
CA LEU A 108 -5.95 10.09 14.28
C LEU A 108 -7.36 9.76 13.78
N ILE A 109 -7.53 8.66 13.07
CA ILE A 109 -8.78 8.26 12.45
C ILE A 109 -9.47 7.24 13.36
N PRO A 110 -10.62 7.59 13.99
CA PRO A 110 -11.29 6.72 14.96
C PRO A 110 -11.75 5.37 14.40
N GLU A 111 -12.05 5.33 13.11
CA GLU A 111 -12.53 4.14 12.40
C GLU A 111 -11.44 3.10 12.13
N ILE A 112 -10.17 3.49 12.20
CA ILE A 112 -9.06 2.56 11.98
C ILE A 112 -8.92 1.63 13.19
N PRO A 113 -9.01 0.30 12.96
CA PRO A 113 -8.92 -0.68 14.03
C PRO A 113 -7.50 -0.83 14.57
N GLU A 114 -7.38 -1.45 15.76
CA GLU A 114 -6.10 -1.62 16.45
C GLU A 114 -5.07 -2.45 15.67
N LYS A 115 -5.52 -3.43 14.87
CA LYS A 115 -4.66 -4.21 13.97
C LYS A 115 -5.09 -3.98 12.54
N ILE A 116 -4.17 -3.47 11.72
CA ILE A 116 -4.44 -3.18 10.31
C ILE A 116 -3.21 -3.43 9.44
N LEU A 117 -3.44 -3.99 8.25
CA LEU A 117 -2.39 -4.21 7.26
C LEU A 117 -2.42 -3.09 6.23
N TYR A 118 -1.40 -2.22 6.27
CA TYR A 118 -1.19 -1.21 5.24
C TYR A 118 -0.57 -1.85 3.99
N LEU A 119 -1.11 -1.49 2.84
CA LEU A 119 -0.70 -1.98 1.52
C LEU A 119 -0.58 -0.81 0.53
N ASP A 120 0.55 -0.72 -0.16
CA ASP A 120 0.65 0.13 -1.35
C ASP A 120 -0.24 -0.44 -2.47
N ALA A 121 -0.66 0.41 -3.41
CA ALA A 121 -1.55 0.00 -4.50
C ALA A 121 -0.86 -0.91 -5.54
N ASP A 122 0.47 -0.99 -5.55
CA ASP A 122 1.25 -1.67 -6.58
C ASP A 122 1.73 -3.08 -6.15
N LEU A 123 0.82 -3.82 -5.52
CA LEU A 123 1.04 -5.17 -5.00
C LEU A 123 0.16 -6.21 -5.70
N LEU A 124 0.66 -7.43 -5.84
CA LEU A 124 -0.13 -8.64 -6.10
C LEU A 124 0.21 -9.74 -5.11
N PHE A 125 -0.82 -10.37 -4.57
CA PHE A 125 -0.67 -11.54 -3.72
C PHE A 125 -0.50 -12.80 -4.58
N ALA A 126 0.58 -13.54 -4.32
CA ALA A 126 0.83 -14.85 -4.91
C ALA A 126 0.38 -15.99 -3.99
N ARG A 127 0.14 -15.69 -2.71
CA ARG A 127 -0.28 -16.63 -1.66
C ARG A 127 -1.22 -15.97 -0.67
N ASP A 128 -1.75 -16.79 0.23
CA ASP A 128 -2.72 -16.41 1.25
C ASP A 128 -2.22 -15.25 2.15
N ILE A 129 -3.05 -14.22 2.28
CA ILE A 129 -2.79 -13.05 3.13
C ILE A 129 -2.70 -13.40 4.60
N THR A 130 -3.36 -14.48 5.03
CA THR A 130 -3.34 -14.92 6.43
C THR A 130 -1.93 -15.29 6.89
N LEU A 131 -1.04 -15.69 5.99
CA LEU A 131 0.38 -15.94 6.31
C LEU A 131 1.08 -14.70 6.87
N LEU A 132 0.63 -13.51 6.49
CA LEU A 132 1.13 -12.23 7.02
C LEU A 132 0.26 -11.72 8.16
N TYR A 133 -1.07 -11.70 7.95
CA TYR A 133 -1.99 -11.08 8.89
C TYR A 133 -2.03 -11.78 10.26
N SER A 134 -1.76 -13.09 10.31
CA SER A 134 -1.69 -13.87 11.57
C SER A 134 -0.42 -13.65 12.39
N ILE A 135 0.57 -12.94 11.85
CA ILE A 135 1.80 -12.66 12.61
C ILE A 135 1.46 -11.91 13.89
N ASP A 136 1.95 -12.42 15.01
CA ASP A 136 1.82 -11.75 16.30
C ASP A 136 2.71 -10.49 16.34
N ILE A 137 2.07 -9.35 16.62
CA ILE A 137 2.70 -8.04 16.78
C ILE A 137 2.32 -7.35 18.10
N SER A 138 1.86 -8.11 19.08
CA SER A 138 1.40 -7.59 20.38
C SER A 138 2.46 -6.71 21.06
N ASP A 139 3.73 -7.10 20.96
CA ASP A 139 4.85 -6.37 21.56
C ASP A 139 5.48 -5.32 20.65
N TYR A 140 5.04 -5.23 19.40
CA TYR A 140 5.65 -4.38 18.39
C TYR A 140 4.71 -3.28 17.92
N GLU A 141 5.25 -2.16 17.48
CA GLU A 141 4.51 -1.08 16.81
C GLU A 141 4.04 -1.55 15.43
N TYR A 142 4.91 -2.30 14.74
CA TYR A 142 4.59 -2.87 13.44
C TYR A 142 5.51 -4.04 13.07
N ALA A 143 5.08 -4.78 12.04
CA ALA A 143 5.91 -5.75 11.35
C ALA A 143 6.06 -5.34 9.88
N ALA A 144 7.31 -5.34 9.36
CA ALA A 144 7.62 -4.99 7.98
C ALA A 144 8.87 -5.73 7.46
N ALA A 145 8.92 -5.95 6.14
CA ALA A 145 10.07 -6.54 5.48
C ALA A 145 11.16 -5.48 5.21
N PRO A 146 12.45 -5.87 5.24
CA PRO A 146 13.54 -4.97 4.86
C PRO A 146 13.39 -4.50 3.40
N ASP A 147 13.77 -3.25 3.11
CA ASP A 147 13.86 -2.79 1.73
C ASP A 147 14.95 -3.54 0.97
N HIS A 148 14.63 -3.98 -0.26
CA HIS A 148 15.56 -4.75 -1.07
C HIS A 148 16.78 -3.94 -1.51
N TYR A 149 16.56 -2.69 -1.89
CA TYR A 149 17.61 -1.78 -2.36
C TYR A 149 18.26 -1.01 -1.22
N GLY A 150 17.51 -0.71 -0.17
CA GLY A 150 17.99 -0.04 1.03
C GLY A 150 19.14 -0.79 1.72
N LYS A 151 19.17 -2.12 1.62
CA LYS A 151 20.28 -2.95 2.12
C LYS A 151 21.61 -2.60 1.47
N ILE A 152 21.61 -2.17 0.21
CA ILE A 152 22.82 -1.87 -0.57
C ILE A 152 23.20 -0.41 -0.39
N ILE A 153 22.21 0.50 -0.41
CA ILE A 153 22.44 1.95 -0.41
C ILE A 153 22.66 2.48 1.02
N LEU A 154 21.99 1.84 2.01
CA LEU A 154 21.96 2.29 3.40
C LEU A 154 22.56 1.23 4.34
N PHE A 155 23.69 0.67 3.96
CA PHE A 155 24.44 -0.35 4.71
C PHE A 155 24.54 -0.07 6.21
N TRP A 156 24.55 1.21 6.59
CA TRP A 156 24.62 1.69 7.98
C TRP A 156 23.29 1.63 8.73
N GLN A 157 22.15 1.51 8.03
CA GLN A 157 20.83 1.52 8.65
C GLN A 157 20.22 0.12 8.70
N LYS A 158 20.66 -0.70 9.66
CA LYS A 158 20.15 -2.07 9.89
C LYS A 158 18.61 -2.16 10.11
N LYS A 159 17.93 -1.03 10.33
CA LYS A 159 16.49 -0.93 10.57
C LYS A 159 15.68 -0.60 9.32
N PHE A 160 16.31 -0.41 8.17
CA PHE A 160 15.63 0.04 6.96
C PHE A 160 14.62 -0.99 6.47
N ILE A 161 13.37 -0.57 6.33
CA ILE A 161 12.24 -1.36 5.83
C ILE A 161 11.74 -0.77 4.53
N ASN A 162 10.95 -1.51 3.77
CA ASN A 162 10.10 -0.93 2.73
C ASN A 162 8.69 -0.74 3.26
N ALA A 163 8.18 0.47 3.17
CA ALA A 163 6.90 0.88 3.74
C ALA A 163 5.67 0.44 2.93
N GLY A 164 5.85 -0.23 1.79
CA GLY A 164 4.71 -0.65 0.95
C GLY A 164 3.85 -1.78 1.53
N VAL A 165 4.37 -2.50 2.54
CA VAL A 165 3.62 -3.54 3.27
C VAL A 165 3.99 -3.45 4.74
N ILE A 166 3.04 -2.99 5.58
CA ILE A 166 3.26 -2.84 7.01
C ILE A 166 2.04 -3.36 7.79
N LEU A 167 2.24 -4.35 8.63
CA LEU A 167 1.23 -4.78 9.59
C LEU A 167 1.38 -3.94 10.87
N PHE A 168 0.45 -3.02 11.12
CA PHE A 168 0.47 -2.10 12.25
C PHE A 168 -0.31 -2.62 13.45
N ASN A 169 0.24 -2.36 14.65
CA ASN A 169 -0.46 -2.36 15.93
C ASN A 169 -0.73 -0.91 16.33
N ILE A 170 -1.91 -0.39 15.96
CA ILE A 170 -2.27 1.02 16.15
C ILE A 170 -2.32 1.39 17.63
N ALA A 171 -2.79 0.48 18.49
CA ALA A 171 -2.80 0.71 19.94
C ALA A 171 -1.37 0.93 20.49
N LYS A 172 -0.41 0.10 20.05
CA LYS A 172 1.00 0.25 20.43
C LYS A 172 1.60 1.51 19.83
N CYS A 173 1.30 1.82 18.56
CA CYS A 173 1.75 3.05 17.89
C CYS A 173 1.26 4.31 18.61
N LYS A 174 0.01 4.34 19.06
CA LYS A 174 -0.54 5.44 19.88
C LYS A 174 0.24 5.57 21.20
N LYS A 175 0.44 4.45 21.91
CA LYS A 175 1.14 4.44 23.20
C LYS A 175 2.58 4.93 23.11
N THR A 176 3.31 4.59 22.04
CA THR A 176 4.71 4.99 21.84
C THR A 176 4.87 6.34 21.17
N GLY A 177 3.79 6.85 20.58
CA GLY A 177 3.80 8.09 19.78
C GLY A 177 4.50 7.92 18.44
N LEU A 178 4.52 6.72 17.84
CA LEU A 178 5.18 6.46 16.55
C LEU A 178 4.75 7.46 15.48
N PHE A 179 3.45 7.55 15.24
CA PHE A 179 2.92 8.40 14.16
C PHE A 179 3.09 9.89 14.46
N SER A 180 2.86 10.33 15.70
CA SER A 180 3.03 11.74 16.08
C SER A 180 4.50 12.19 15.92
N LYS A 181 5.46 11.36 16.32
CA LYS A 181 6.89 11.60 16.09
C LYS A 181 7.23 11.63 14.60
N SER A 182 6.66 10.70 13.82
CA SER A 182 6.86 10.64 12.38
C SER A 182 6.32 11.90 11.69
N ARG A 183 5.10 12.36 12.03
CA ARG A 183 4.55 13.63 11.54
C ARG A 183 5.42 14.83 11.92
N GLY A 184 5.94 14.86 13.15
CA GLY A 184 6.89 15.89 13.59
C GLY A 184 8.16 15.96 12.73
N LEU A 185 8.71 14.80 12.34
CA LEU A 185 9.86 14.74 11.43
C LEU A 185 9.51 15.24 10.01
N ILE A 186 8.34 14.86 9.48
CA ILE A 186 7.86 15.34 8.17
C ILE A 186 7.70 16.86 8.14
N LYS A 187 7.19 17.46 9.22
CA LYS A 187 7.00 18.91 9.33
C LYS A 187 8.30 19.69 9.36
N THR A 188 9.34 19.14 9.98
CA THR A 188 10.53 19.91 10.36
C THR A 188 11.78 19.58 9.56
N ARG A 189 11.80 18.47 8.81
CA ARG A 189 12.99 17.99 8.12
C ARG A 189 12.68 17.50 6.71
N LYS A 190 13.49 17.86 5.74
CA LYS A 190 13.45 17.25 4.41
C LYS A 190 14.02 15.83 4.50
N LEU A 191 13.24 14.84 4.06
CA LEU A 191 13.59 13.42 4.11
C LEU A 191 13.60 12.83 2.69
N THR A 192 14.56 11.99 2.37
CA THR A 192 14.71 11.40 1.02
C THR A 192 13.57 10.44 0.69
N PHE A 193 13.19 9.59 1.63
CA PHE A 193 12.03 8.69 1.57
C PHE A 193 11.13 9.09 2.74
N ALA A 194 10.26 10.07 2.53
CA ALA A 194 9.66 10.86 3.59
C ALA A 194 9.00 10.01 4.68
N ASP A 195 7.94 9.26 4.33
CA ASP A 195 7.18 8.43 5.25
C ASP A 195 8.00 7.27 5.83
N GLU A 196 8.74 6.57 5.00
CA GLU A 196 9.60 5.45 5.37
C GLU A 196 10.70 5.89 6.34
N SER A 197 11.42 6.97 6.01
CA SER A 197 12.46 7.54 6.87
C SER A 197 11.88 8.04 8.19
N ALA A 198 10.69 8.64 8.17
CA ALA A 198 10.03 9.13 9.37
C ALA A 198 9.65 7.97 10.31
N ILE A 199 9.02 6.91 9.78
CA ILE A 199 8.64 5.71 10.55
C ILE A 199 9.90 5.06 11.15
N ILE A 200 10.94 4.82 10.35
CA ILE A 200 12.17 4.15 10.81
C ILE A 200 12.89 4.93 11.91
N ARG A 201 12.90 6.26 11.81
CA ARG A 201 13.55 7.12 12.82
C ARG A 201 12.73 7.29 14.10
N SER A 202 11.42 7.08 14.01
CA SER A 202 10.50 7.26 15.15
C SER A 202 10.24 5.96 15.91
N THR A 203 10.45 4.81 15.27
CA THR A 203 10.15 3.51 15.88
C THR A 203 11.10 3.14 17.01
N THR A 204 10.56 2.53 18.04
CA THR A 204 11.29 1.91 19.15
C THR A 204 11.20 0.38 19.11
N MET A 205 10.13 -0.18 18.51
CA MET A 205 9.78 -1.59 18.57
C MET A 205 9.25 -2.11 17.23
N GLN A 206 10.14 -2.36 16.26
CA GLN A 206 9.77 -2.98 14.99
C GLN A 206 10.02 -4.50 14.98
N LYS A 207 9.11 -5.25 14.37
CA LYS A 207 9.31 -6.66 14.03
C LYS A 207 9.74 -6.80 12.58
N LYS A 208 10.93 -7.35 12.35
CA LYS A 208 11.37 -7.69 11.00
C LYS A 208 10.72 -8.99 10.55
N ILE A 209 10.13 -8.97 9.35
CA ILE A 209 9.57 -10.15 8.71
C ILE A 209 10.35 -10.49 7.43
N SER A 210 10.09 -11.69 6.91
CA SER A 210 10.77 -12.20 5.71
C SER A 210 10.45 -11.34 4.49
N GLN A 211 11.45 -11.18 3.59
CA GLN A 211 11.32 -10.50 2.30
C GLN A 211 10.19 -11.05 1.42
N ARG A 212 9.78 -12.31 1.63
CA ARG A 212 8.66 -12.93 0.89
C ARG A 212 7.33 -12.19 1.05
N PHE A 213 7.17 -11.38 2.10
CA PHE A 213 5.98 -10.58 2.37
C PHE A 213 6.01 -9.20 1.71
N ASN A 214 7.13 -8.82 1.10
CA ASN A 214 7.28 -7.59 0.32
C ASN A 214 8.43 -7.78 -0.68
N ASP A 215 8.20 -8.64 -1.68
CA ASP A 215 9.23 -8.98 -2.66
C ASP A 215 9.25 -7.96 -3.81
N GLN A 216 10.20 -7.05 -3.74
CA GLN A 216 10.35 -5.94 -4.68
C GLN A 216 11.09 -6.34 -5.96
N LYS A 217 11.78 -7.47 -5.99
CA LYS A 217 12.70 -7.79 -7.09
C LYS A 217 12.33 -9.04 -7.86
N PHE A 218 11.99 -10.10 -7.17
CA PHE A 218 11.77 -11.40 -7.78
C PHE A 218 10.37 -11.93 -7.44
N LEU A 219 10.02 -13.03 -8.05
CA LEU A 219 8.86 -13.83 -7.68
C LEU A 219 9.37 -15.25 -7.45
N TYR A 220 9.78 -15.52 -6.21
CA TYR A 220 10.24 -16.85 -5.83
C TYR A 220 9.05 -17.77 -5.52
N LYS A 221 9.30 -19.08 -5.52
CA LYS A 221 8.29 -20.07 -5.13
C LYS A 221 7.66 -19.81 -3.75
N GLY A 222 8.38 -19.13 -2.84
CA GLY A 222 7.91 -18.78 -1.49
C GLY A 222 7.33 -17.38 -1.34
N THR A 223 7.35 -16.54 -2.38
CA THR A 223 6.83 -15.16 -2.34
C THR A 223 5.34 -15.17 -2.00
N VAL A 224 4.94 -14.37 -1.02
CA VAL A 224 3.54 -14.15 -0.63
C VAL A 224 3.00 -12.92 -1.32
N ILE A 225 3.76 -11.81 -1.31
CA ILE A 225 3.38 -10.54 -1.92
C ILE A 225 4.49 -10.09 -2.86
N ARG A 226 4.14 -9.90 -4.13
CA ARG A 226 4.99 -9.27 -5.14
C ARG A 226 4.70 -7.78 -5.18
N HIS A 227 5.73 -6.96 -4.92
CA HIS A 227 5.65 -5.51 -4.95
C HIS A 227 6.25 -4.97 -6.26
N PHE A 228 5.47 -4.24 -7.05
CA PHE A 228 5.86 -3.66 -8.33
C PHE A 228 6.42 -2.24 -8.15
N SER A 229 7.27 -2.07 -7.13
CA SER A 229 8.02 -0.83 -6.91
C SER A 229 8.99 -0.54 -8.06
N LYS A 230 9.48 0.70 -8.14
CA LYS A 230 10.50 1.11 -9.11
C LYS A 230 11.71 0.18 -9.02
N ARG A 231 12.17 -0.34 -10.17
CA ARG A 231 13.21 -1.36 -10.23
C ARG A 231 14.39 -0.92 -11.05
N LEU A 232 15.61 -1.25 -10.59
CA LEU A 232 16.85 -1.09 -11.33
C LEU A 232 17.06 -2.28 -12.28
N PHE A 233 17.34 -1.99 -13.54
CA PHE A 233 17.74 -2.93 -14.57
C PHE A 233 19.16 -2.60 -15.01
N TYR A 234 19.93 -3.62 -15.39
CA TYR A 234 21.35 -3.47 -15.77
C TYR A 234 21.57 -3.57 -17.27
N THR A 235 20.59 -4.09 -18.03
CA THR A 235 20.67 -4.29 -19.47
C THR A 235 19.62 -3.48 -20.21
N PRO A 236 19.92 -2.85 -21.36
CA PRO A 236 21.25 -2.78 -22.04
C PRO A 236 22.27 -1.87 -21.33
N TYR A 237 21.83 -0.97 -20.46
CA TYR A 237 22.63 -0.12 -19.57
C TYR A 237 21.91 0.06 -18.24
N PRO A 238 22.56 0.45 -17.14
CA PRO A 238 21.90 0.67 -15.86
C PRO A 238 20.82 1.76 -15.96
N HIS A 239 19.55 1.39 -15.75
CA HIS A 239 18.40 2.29 -15.79
C HIS A 239 17.30 1.83 -14.83
N THR A 240 16.37 2.72 -14.49
CA THR A 240 15.24 2.37 -13.63
C THR A 240 13.93 2.42 -14.39
N GLU A 241 13.08 1.41 -14.20
CA GLU A 241 11.72 1.40 -14.72
C GLU A 241 10.70 1.29 -13.58
N ASN A 242 9.56 1.97 -13.77
CA ASN A 242 8.42 1.90 -12.88
C ASN A 242 7.28 1.16 -13.59
N ILE A 243 7.27 -0.18 -13.48
CA ILE A 243 6.29 -1.05 -14.16
C ILE A 243 5.29 -1.51 -13.13
N LYS A 244 4.05 -1.03 -13.26
CA LYS A 244 2.95 -1.37 -12.37
C LYS A 244 2.14 -2.54 -12.91
N GLN A 245 1.53 -3.35 -12.01
CA GLN A 245 0.76 -4.53 -12.40
C GLN A 245 -0.50 -4.18 -13.22
N TRP A 246 -1.11 -3.02 -13.01
CA TRP A 246 -2.25 -2.58 -13.82
C TRP A 246 -1.88 -2.17 -15.27
N ASN A 247 -0.59 -1.95 -15.54
CA ASN A 247 -0.06 -1.91 -16.90
C ASN A 247 0.35 -3.34 -17.30
N TYR A 248 -0.65 -4.22 -17.38
CA TYR A 248 -0.46 -5.66 -17.53
C TYR A 248 0.33 -6.04 -18.78
N ALA A 249 0.12 -5.36 -19.90
CA ALA A 249 0.84 -5.65 -21.15
C ALA A 249 2.36 -5.46 -20.95
N LYS A 250 2.76 -4.33 -20.36
CA LYS A 250 4.17 -4.05 -20.05
C LYS A 250 4.71 -5.00 -18.98
N MET A 251 3.90 -5.30 -17.97
CA MET A 251 4.25 -6.22 -16.89
C MET A 251 4.50 -7.64 -17.42
N LEU A 252 3.60 -8.18 -18.24
CA LEU A 252 3.74 -9.51 -18.83
C LEU A 252 4.94 -9.57 -19.79
N ALA A 253 5.11 -8.57 -20.65
CA ALA A 253 6.25 -8.50 -21.59
C ALA A 253 7.60 -8.50 -20.86
N LYS A 254 7.69 -7.77 -19.73
CA LYS A 254 8.96 -7.60 -19.01
C LYS A 254 9.26 -8.73 -18.03
N PHE A 255 8.25 -9.18 -17.26
CA PHE A 255 8.47 -10.15 -16.18
C PHE A 255 8.03 -11.57 -16.50
N LYS A 256 7.18 -11.76 -17.52
CA LYS A 256 6.66 -13.07 -17.94
C LYS A 256 6.00 -13.86 -16.78
N TYR A 257 5.30 -13.15 -15.88
CA TYR A 257 4.63 -13.76 -14.74
C TYR A 257 3.28 -14.38 -15.14
N THR A 258 3.28 -15.66 -15.51
CA THR A 258 2.06 -16.39 -15.88
C THR A 258 1.18 -16.74 -14.67
N CYS A 259 1.75 -16.81 -13.47
CA CYS A 259 1.02 -17.18 -12.26
C CYS A 259 -0.04 -16.15 -11.80
N PHE A 260 -0.12 -14.99 -12.45
CA PHE A 260 -1.12 -13.95 -12.20
C PHE A 260 -2.14 -13.79 -13.33
N GLU A 261 -2.13 -14.67 -14.35
CA GLU A 261 -3.03 -14.56 -15.50
C GLU A 261 -4.50 -14.55 -15.12
N ASP A 262 -4.89 -15.37 -14.15
CA ASP A 262 -6.25 -15.44 -13.62
C ASP A 262 -6.69 -14.14 -12.93
N ILE A 263 -5.76 -13.47 -12.23
CA ILE A 263 -5.98 -12.18 -11.58
C ILE A 263 -6.10 -11.08 -12.63
N ILE A 264 -5.19 -11.08 -13.61
CA ILE A 264 -5.14 -10.08 -14.67
C ILE A 264 -6.39 -10.16 -15.55
N THR A 265 -6.84 -11.36 -15.91
CA THR A 265 -8.05 -11.59 -16.72
C THR A 265 -9.28 -10.98 -16.02
N GLU A 266 -9.43 -11.23 -14.74
CA GLU A 266 -10.55 -10.70 -13.96
C GLU A 266 -10.44 -9.19 -13.74
N PHE A 267 -9.24 -8.69 -13.48
CA PHE A 267 -8.98 -7.25 -13.39
C PHE A 267 -9.35 -6.52 -14.68
N ILE A 268 -8.99 -7.05 -15.85
CA ILE A 268 -9.33 -6.47 -17.16
C ILE A 268 -10.85 -6.44 -17.32
N TYR A 269 -11.53 -7.53 -17.01
CA TYR A 269 -13.00 -7.62 -17.09
C TYR A 269 -13.69 -6.52 -16.26
N TYR A 270 -13.33 -6.37 -15.01
CA TYR A 270 -13.90 -5.34 -14.15
C TYR A 270 -13.53 -3.93 -14.57
N ARG A 271 -12.27 -3.67 -14.91
CA ARG A 271 -11.80 -2.37 -15.37
C ARG A 271 -12.52 -1.91 -16.64
N GLU A 272 -12.68 -2.81 -17.63
CA GLU A 272 -13.40 -2.47 -18.87
C GLU A 272 -14.90 -2.25 -18.59
N SER A 273 -15.49 -2.99 -17.68
CA SER A 273 -16.88 -2.81 -17.27
C SER A 273 -17.10 -1.43 -16.65
N LEU A 274 -16.22 -1.02 -15.73
CA LEU A 274 -16.27 0.31 -15.13
C LEU A 274 -16.11 1.41 -16.19
N ALA A 275 -15.12 1.28 -17.08
CA ALA A 275 -14.86 2.27 -18.13
C ALA A 275 -16.01 2.42 -19.15
N ARG A 276 -16.81 1.38 -19.33
CA ARG A 276 -17.98 1.38 -20.25
C ARG A 276 -19.29 1.71 -19.54
N GLY A 277 -19.29 1.99 -18.24
CA GLY A 277 -20.50 2.17 -17.44
C GLY A 277 -21.40 0.93 -17.42
N LYS A 278 -20.85 -0.26 -17.66
CA LYS A 278 -21.58 -1.52 -17.64
C LYS A 278 -21.61 -2.07 -16.21
N ASN A 279 -22.77 -2.63 -15.84
CA ASN A 279 -22.88 -3.37 -14.57
C ASN A 279 -22.36 -4.81 -14.80
N PRO A 280 -21.22 -5.22 -14.21
CA PRO A 280 -20.66 -6.57 -14.34
C PRO A 280 -21.24 -7.57 -13.30
N PHE A 281 -22.17 -7.13 -12.45
CA PHE A 281 -22.71 -7.86 -11.29
C PHE A 281 -24.09 -8.42 -11.52
#